data_e81be94a8ce0f6923fb4c4ca1cbc96ae
#
_entry.id   e81be94a8ce0f6923fb4c4ca1cbc96ae
#
_cell.length_a   1.000
_cell.length_b   1.000
_cell.length_c   1.000
_cell.angle_alpha   90.00
_cell.angle_beta   90.00
_cell.angle_gamma   90.00
#
_symmetry.space_group_name_H-M   'P 1'
#
loop_
_entity.id
_entity.type
_entity.pdbx_description
1 polymer ?
#
loop_
_entity_poly.entity_id
_entity_poly.type
_entity_poly.pdbx_seq_one_letter_code
_entity_poly.pdbx_strand_id
1 'polypeptide(L)'
;MRISDSGHQPAVVTAAPAATAATAAAARPRLDALVVALARLVARIFFREIEVVGTARLPPAGPLLVVANHQNGMIDPLLIAVTVSAGGAGDRLPRFLATHLAWRNLALRPWLQLGGVIPIYRPKDVGAAADPAQNAAAFARCHEELARGGAVALFPEGTSHSEPTLVPLKTGAARIVLEAVRRFPGLSPRIVPIGLTFEARGTFRSRALIEIGEAIDPGPEIALDRREAAQAADGAGPGSSGAAAGAAASAGAVRALTARIDAGLKAVTLNYGSWDEARRIGRAAELFSGAGAGLPGEPPLAERFVLHRAFIEGYAELCRRDPQRTAAAAAAIDRYDRLLTALGLRDDQVAARYPAAPAALWVGRTVLRLLVYLPLALVGIVLNWLPYRVVGEIAARAARTADVPASFKVFGGMVLFPLAWMLEAALAAWLAPPHLQTRVVAALLTLVAGPATGWVALHFDDRRGKLWREARAYLLLRSRRAIAAELRARREAAAREVAALVELYQS
;
A
#
# COMPACT_ATOMS: atom_id res chain seq x y z
N MET A 1 -55.23 7.97 -41.93
CA MET A 1 -56.36 8.61 -41.28
C MET A 1 -56.60 7.99 -39.91
N ARG A 2 -56.39 8.80 -38.79
CA ARG A 2 -56.80 8.62 -37.37
C ARG A 2 -56.48 7.26 -36.72
N ILE A 3 -55.45 7.13 -35.91
CA ILE A 3 -55.19 7.39 -34.46
C ILE A 3 -56.42 7.11 -33.60
N SER A 4 -56.36 6.12 -32.74
CA SER A 4 -57.03 6.08 -31.43
C SER A 4 -56.11 5.59 -30.38
N ASP A 5 -55.92 6.43 -29.42
CA ASP A 5 -55.17 6.45 -28.18
C ASP A 5 -55.87 5.56 -27.15
N SER A 6 -55.15 4.73 -26.42
CA SER A 6 -55.67 4.13 -25.22
C SER A 6 -54.58 4.15 -24.14
N GLY A 7 -54.76 5.11 -23.23
CA GLY A 7 -53.85 5.42 -22.16
C GLY A 7 -53.64 4.27 -21.17
N HIS A 8 -52.37 4.10 -20.83
CA HIS A 8 -51.95 3.46 -19.57
C HIS A 8 -51.27 4.52 -18.72
N GLN A 9 -51.90 4.90 -17.63
CA GLN A 9 -51.30 5.73 -16.59
C GLN A 9 -50.25 4.91 -15.84
N PRO A 10 -49.02 5.42 -15.70
CA PRO A 10 -48.05 4.79 -14.79
C PRO A 10 -48.37 5.20 -13.34
N ALA A 11 -48.32 4.23 -12.44
CA ALA A 11 -48.44 4.41 -11.01
C ALA A 11 -47.45 5.45 -10.47
N VAL A 12 -47.99 6.42 -9.73
CA VAL A 12 -47.21 7.43 -9.00
C VAL A 12 -46.43 6.75 -7.90
N VAL A 13 -45.13 6.51 -8.13
CA VAL A 13 -44.16 6.24 -7.07
C VAL A 13 -43.88 7.58 -6.39
N THR A 14 -44.33 7.73 -5.17
CA THR A 14 -44.06 8.89 -4.32
C THR A 14 -42.55 9.07 -4.17
N ALA A 15 -41.99 10.09 -4.83
CA ALA A 15 -40.62 10.50 -4.70
C ALA A 15 -40.38 11.02 -3.28
N ALA A 16 -39.43 10.44 -2.60
CA ALA A 16 -38.85 11.00 -1.38
C ALA A 16 -38.31 12.42 -1.71
N PRO A 17 -38.32 13.34 -0.75
CA PRO A 17 -38.09 14.74 -1.03
C PRO A 17 -36.73 14.99 -1.67
N ALA A 18 -36.73 15.56 -2.87
CA ALA A 18 -35.53 15.84 -3.69
C ALA A 18 -34.45 16.68 -2.96
N ALA A 19 -34.84 17.43 -1.93
CA ALA A 19 -33.93 18.24 -1.11
C ALA A 19 -32.98 17.42 -0.25
N THR A 20 -33.39 16.25 0.28
CA THR A 20 -32.54 15.34 1.07
C THR A 20 -31.54 14.58 0.19
N ALA A 21 -31.94 14.23 -1.04
CA ALA A 21 -31.06 13.58 -2.00
C ALA A 21 -30.01 14.54 -2.57
N ALA A 22 -30.36 15.79 -2.83
CA ALA A 22 -29.44 16.82 -3.33
C ALA A 22 -28.40 17.23 -2.26
N THR A 23 -28.80 17.37 -0.98
CA THR A 23 -27.88 17.65 0.13
C THR A 23 -26.95 16.46 0.42
N ALA A 24 -27.43 15.22 0.33
CA ALA A 24 -26.59 14.03 0.47
C ALA A 24 -25.61 13.87 -0.70
N ALA A 25 -26.01 14.22 -1.92
CA ALA A 25 -25.13 14.19 -3.10
C ALA A 25 -24.04 15.29 -3.06
N ALA A 26 -24.34 16.46 -2.51
CA ALA A 26 -23.38 17.57 -2.35
C ALA A 26 -22.44 17.40 -1.15
N ALA A 27 -22.82 16.64 -0.12
CA ALA A 27 -21.99 16.39 1.06
C ALA A 27 -20.89 15.35 0.82
N ARG A 28 -21.11 14.40 -0.08
CA ARG A 28 -20.22 13.27 -0.33
C ARG A 28 -18.84 13.68 -0.88
N PRO A 29 -18.71 14.57 -1.88
CA PRO A 29 -17.40 15.04 -2.36
C PRO A 29 -16.55 15.73 -1.29
N ARG A 30 -17.18 16.51 -0.38
CA ARG A 30 -16.49 17.17 0.73
C ARG A 30 -15.99 16.16 1.78
N LEU A 31 -16.78 15.13 2.06
CA LEU A 31 -16.38 14.04 2.97
C LEU A 31 -15.25 13.21 2.36
N ASP A 32 -15.32 12.88 1.08
CA ASP A 32 -14.28 12.15 0.37
C ASP A 32 -12.96 12.95 0.38
N ALA A 33 -12.99 14.26 0.13
CA ALA A 33 -11.83 15.14 0.22
C ALA A 33 -11.22 15.17 1.63
N LEU A 34 -12.05 15.21 2.68
CA LEU A 34 -11.59 15.11 4.07
C LEU A 34 -10.92 13.77 4.36
N VAL A 35 -11.52 12.67 3.93
CA VAL A 35 -10.95 11.31 4.09
C VAL A 35 -9.58 11.22 3.41
N VAL A 36 -9.47 11.72 2.19
CA VAL A 36 -8.21 11.75 1.44
C VAL A 36 -7.15 12.63 2.13
N ALA A 37 -7.55 13.82 2.60
CA ALA A 37 -6.63 14.71 3.33
C ALA A 37 -6.09 14.04 4.61
N LEU A 38 -6.97 13.37 5.37
CA LEU A 38 -6.59 12.62 6.56
C LEU A 38 -5.70 11.42 6.20
N ALA A 39 -6.03 10.68 5.15
CA ALA A 39 -5.22 9.58 4.67
C ALA A 39 -3.80 10.05 4.26
N ARG A 40 -3.70 11.20 3.55
CA ARG A 40 -2.41 11.83 3.21
C ARG A 40 -1.60 12.21 4.44
N LEU A 41 -2.26 12.80 5.45
CA LEU A 41 -1.60 13.15 6.70
C LEU A 41 -1.05 11.91 7.42
N VAL A 42 -1.88 10.87 7.56
CA VAL A 42 -1.50 9.61 8.20
C VAL A 42 -0.36 8.93 7.43
N ALA A 43 -0.43 8.87 6.11
CA ALA A 43 0.62 8.30 5.28
C ALA A 43 1.97 9.04 5.46
N ARG A 44 1.96 10.39 5.51
CA ARG A 44 3.15 11.21 5.77
C ARG A 44 3.73 11.05 7.17
N ILE A 45 2.89 10.78 8.16
CA ILE A 45 3.34 10.50 9.53
C ILE A 45 3.94 9.09 9.61
N PHE A 46 3.25 8.10 9.03
CA PHE A 46 3.64 6.70 9.14
C PHE A 46 4.87 6.35 8.31
N PHE A 47 4.96 6.88 7.08
CA PHE A 47 6.09 6.65 6.19
C PHE A 47 7.05 7.86 6.19
N ARG A 48 8.34 7.57 6.16
CA ARG A 48 9.38 8.57 5.97
C ARG A 48 9.36 9.11 4.54
N GLU A 49 9.10 8.22 3.58
CA GLU A 49 9.10 8.49 2.15
C GLU A 49 8.10 7.57 1.46
N ILE A 50 7.35 8.13 0.52
CA ILE A 50 6.45 7.39 -0.35
C ILE A 50 6.80 7.79 -1.78
N GLU A 51 7.28 6.83 -2.56
CA GLU A 51 7.54 6.99 -3.99
C GLU A 51 6.34 6.47 -4.78
N VAL A 52 5.91 7.22 -5.80
CA VAL A 52 4.81 6.82 -6.69
C VAL A 52 5.30 6.88 -8.13
N VAL A 53 5.19 5.77 -8.83
CA VAL A 53 5.61 5.63 -10.24
C VAL A 53 4.40 5.31 -11.10
N GLY A 54 4.35 5.87 -12.31
CA GLY A 54 3.31 5.57 -13.29
C GLY A 54 2.00 6.33 -13.10
N THR A 55 1.99 7.49 -12.44
CA THR A 55 0.78 8.28 -12.18
C THR A 55 0.02 8.66 -13.46
N ALA A 56 0.71 8.84 -14.59
CA ALA A 56 0.11 9.12 -15.90
C ALA A 56 -0.72 7.96 -16.46
N ARG A 57 -0.58 6.74 -15.92
CA ARG A 57 -1.36 5.56 -16.31
C ARG A 57 -2.72 5.48 -15.63
N LEU A 58 -2.97 6.32 -14.62
CA LEU A 58 -4.30 6.42 -14.00
C LEU A 58 -5.26 7.15 -14.93
N PRO A 59 -6.41 6.55 -15.31
CA PRO A 59 -7.43 7.24 -16.06
C PRO A 59 -7.95 8.47 -15.31
N PRO A 60 -7.96 9.65 -15.92
CA PRO A 60 -8.38 10.89 -15.24
C PRO A 60 -9.87 10.89 -14.89
N ALA A 61 -10.70 10.15 -15.64
CA ALA A 61 -12.14 10.05 -15.46
C ALA A 61 -12.67 8.70 -15.91
N GLY A 62 -13.95 8.46 -15.67
CA GLY A 62 -14.64 7.22 -16.08
C GLY A 62 -14.55 6.09 -15.04
N PRO A 63 -15.27 4.98 -15.26
CA PRO A 63 -15.34 3.88 -14.35
C PRO A 63 -13.98 3.19 -14.17
N LEU A 64 -13.53 3.08 -12.92
CA LEU A 64 -12.21 2.56 -12.58
C LEU A 64 -12.31 1.41 -11.59
N LEU A 65 -11.72 0.26 -11.94
CA LEU A 65 -11.43 -0.79 -10.97
C LEU A 65 -9.94 -0.79 -10.68
N VAL A 66 -9.56 -0.57 -9.42
CA VAL A 66 -8.19 -0.72 -8.94
C VAL A 66 -8.01 -2.10 -8.34
N VAL A 67 -6.98 -2.80 -8.77
CA VAL A 67 -6.56 -4.08 -8.18
C VAL A 67 -5.15 -3.95 -7.63
N ALA A 68 -4.90 -4.42 -6.41
CA ALA A 68 -3.59 -4.30 -5.77
C ALA A 68 -3.23 -5.55 -4.97
N ASN A 69 -1.92 -5.76 -4.73
CA ASN A 69 -1.45 -6.76 -3.78
C ASN A 69 -1.72 -6.33 -2.33
N HIS A 70 -1.87 -7.30 -1.41
CA HIS A 70 -2.32 -7.04 -0.05
C HIS A 70 -1.33 -7.58 0.99
N GLN A 71 -0.42 -6.73 1.45
CA GLN A 71 0.68 -7.12 2.33
C GLN A 71 0.66 -6.46 3.72
N ASN A 72 -0.10 -5.37 3.90
CA ASN A 72 0.01 -4.55 5.12
C ASN A 72 -1.35 -4.08 5.66
N GLY A 73 -2.32 -4.98 5.69
CA GLY A 73 -3.63 -4.76 6.32
C GLY A 73 -4.30 -3.47 5.87
N MET A 74 -4.69 -2.62 6.84
CA MET A 74 -5.41 -1.37 6.56
C MET A 74 -4.54 -0.24 5.99
N ILE A 75 -3.21 -0.40 5.94
CA ILE A 75 -2.31 0.59 5.34
C ILE A 75 -2.41 0.57 3.82
N ASP A 76 -2.57 -0.60 3.22
CA ASP A 76 -2.66 -0.74 1.77
C ASP A 76 -3.84 0.07 1.19
N PRO A 77 -5.09 -0.05 1.70
CA PRO A 77 -6.19 0.81 1.27
C PRO A 77 -5.91 2.30 1.42
N LEU A 78 -5.22 2.71 2.49
CA LEU A 78 -4.89 4.11 2.72
C LEU A 78 -3.94 4.64 1.65
N LEU A 79 -2.90 3.88 1.29
CA LEU A 79 -1.95 4.25 0.24
C LEU A 79 -2.63 4.30 -1.14
N ILE A 80 -3.48 3.33 -1.46
CA ILE A 80 -4.27 3.32 -2.71
C ILE A 80 -5.20 4.54 -2.77
N ALA A 81 -5.90 4.87 -1.68
CA ALA A 81 -6.78 6.04 -1.62
C ALA A 81 -6.02 7.34 -1.92
N VAL A 82 -4.85 7.53 -1.30
CA VAL A 82 -3.99 8.69 -1.53
C VAL A 82 -3.49 8.76 -2.98
N THR A 83 -3.09 7.61 -3.54
CA THR A 83 -2.53 7.52 -4.89
C THR A 83 -3.58 7.82 -5.97
N VAL A 84 -4.74 7.18 -5.89
CA VAL A 84 -5.82 7.38 -6.87
C VAL A 84 -6.34 8.82 -6.83
N SER A 85 -6.46 9.40 -5.63
CA SER A 85 -6.89 10.80 -5.47
C SER A 85 -5.86 11.82 -5.94
N ALA A 86 -4.58 11.47 -6.06
CA ALA A 86 -3.53 12.34 -6.59
C ALA A 86 -3.45 12.31 -8.13
N GLY A 87 -4.02 11.31 -8.79
CA GLY A 87 -3.89 11.05 -10.22
C GLY A 87 -4.69 11.95 -11.17
N GLY A 88 -5.06 13.16 -10.77
CA GLY A 88 -5.55 14.20 -11.70
C GLY A 88 -7.06 14.30 -11.92
N ALA A 89 -7.86 13.40 -11.36
CA ALA A 89 -9.32 13.40 -11.50
C ALA A 89 -10.10 13.98 -10.28
N GLY A 90 -9.48 14.91 -9.55
CA GLY A 90 -10.04 15.42 -8.31
C GLY A 90 -9.93 14.42 -7.15
N ASP A 91 -10.51 14.75 -5.98
CA ASP A 91 -10.47 13.90 -4.78
C ASP A 91 -11.34 12.63 -4.93
N ARG A 92 -10.98 11.78 -5.91
CA ARG A 92 -11.69 10.54 -6.25
C ARG A 92 -11.32 9.44 -5.27
N LEU A 93 -12.11 9.25 -4.24
CA LEU A 93 -11.91 8.20 -3.25
C LEU A 93 -12.42 6.84 -3.77
N PRO A 94 -11.57 5.81 -3.97
CA PRO A 94 -12.03 4.48 -4.34
C PRO A 94 -12.88 3.85 -3.23
N ARG A 95 -13.96 3.14 -3.58
CA ARG A 95 -14.74 2.35 -2.64
C ARG A 95 -14.10 0.98 -2.48
N PHE A 96 -13.60 0.70 -1.28
CA PHE A 96 -12.93 -0.57 -0.97
C PHE A 96 -13.91 -1.66 -0.59
N LEU A 97 -13.57 -2.90 -0.94
CA LEU A 97 -14.25 -4.08 -0.42
C LEU A 97 -13.46 -4.60 0.79
N ALA A 98 -14.14 -4.80 1.91
CA ALA A 98 -13.53 -5.38 3.10
C ALA A 98 -14.44 -6.42 3.75
N THR A 99 -13.84 -7.38 4.50
CA THR A 99 -14.62 -8.40 5.23
C THR A 99 -15.62 -7.76 6.20
N HIS A 100 -16.84 -8.30 6.27
CA HIS A 100 -17.86 -7.86 7.22
C HIS A 100 -17.36 -7.88 8.68
N LEU A 101 -16.38 -8.74 9.01
CA LEU A 101 -15.79 -8.79 10.34
C LEU A 101 -15.14 -7.47 10.76
N ALA A 102 -14.67 -6.65 9.80
CA ALA A 102 -14.11 -5.34 10.11
C ALA A 102 -15.14 -4.39 10.77
N TRP A 103 -16.44 -4.55 10.45
CA TRP A 103 -17.54 -3.78 11.07
C TRP A 103 -17.87 -4.19 12.49
N ARG A 104 -17.43 -5.37 12.96
CA ARG A 104 -17.56 -5.79 14.36
C ARG A 104 -16.62 -5.02 15.28
N ASN A 105 -15.56 -4.45 14.73
CA ASN A 105 -14.65 -3.59 15.48
C ASN A 105 -15.22 -2.17 15.56
N LEU A 106 -15.70 -1.78 16.75
CA LEU A 106 -16.33 -0.48 16.99
C LEU A 106 -15.39 0.70 16.71
N ALA A 107 -14.08 0.54 16.89
CA ALA A 107 -13.09 1.58 16.61
C ALA A 107 -12.87 1.78 15.10
N LEU A 108 -13.03 0.74 14.27
CA LEU A 108 -12.86 0.83 12.82
C LEU A 108 -14.17 1.25 12.11
N ARG A 109 -15.31 0.93 12.67
CA ARG A 109 -16.62 1.14 12.05
C ARG A 109 -16.86 2.56 11.54
N PRO A 110 -16.57 3.64 12.30
CA PRO A 110 -16.73 5.02 11.80
C PRO A 110 -15.88 5.29 10.55
N TRP A 111 -14.64 4.82 10.53
CA TRP A 111 -13.71 4.99 9.42
C TRP A 111 -14.15 4.23 8.17
N LEU A 112 -14.66 3.00 8.33
CA LEU A 112 -15.20 2.20 7.23
C LEU A 112 -16.44 2.86 6.62
N GLN A 113 -17.33 3.42 7.45
CA GLN A 113 -18.52 4.14 7.01
C GLN A 113 -18.15 5.43 6.29
N LEU A 114 -17.23 6.21 6.85
CA LEU A 114 -16.74 7.46 6.27
C LEU A 114 -16.08 7.22 4.90
N GLY A 115 -15.24 6.18 4.78
CA GLY A 115 -14.62 5.77 3.52
C GLY A 115 -15.56 5.11 2.51
N GLY A 116 -16.83 4.89 2.87
CA GLY A 116 -17.81 4.22 1.99
C GLY A 116 -17.41 2.78 1.65
N VAL A 117 -16.74 2.09 2.57
CA VAL A 117 -16.25 0.72 2.37
C VAL A 117 -17.42 -0.25 2.24
N ILE A 118 -17.34 -1.17 1.29
CA ILE A 118 -18.38 -2.15 0.96
C ILE A 118 -18.09 -3.47 1.70
N PRO A 119 -18.99 -3.94 2.60
CA PRO A 119 -18.80 -5.21 3.29
C PRO A 119 -18.97 -6.40 2.35
N ILE A 120 -18.05 -7.36 2.45
CA ILE A 120 -18.14 -8.65 1.78
C ILE A 120 -18.09 -9.81 2.79
N TYR A 121 -18.78 -10.89 2.48
CA TYR A 121 -18.87 -12.10 3.28
C TYR A 121 -18.03 -13.19 2.62
N ARG A 122 -16.87 -13.51 3.24
CA ARG A 122 -15.96 -14.53 2.70
C ARG A 122 -16.30 -15.90 3.30
N PRO A 123 -16.29 -16.98 2.50
CA PRO A 123 -16.58 -18.33 3.02
C PRO A 123 -15.72 -18.72 4.23
N LYS A 124 -14.46 -18.29 4.27
CA LYS A 124 -13.56 -18.56 5.42
C LYS A 124 -13.98 -17.85 6.71
N ASP A 125 -14.78 -16.77 6.63
CA ASP A 125 -15.18 -15.96 7.77
C ASP A 125 -16.54 -16.40 8.35
N VAL A 126 -17.42 -16.99 7.53
CA VAL A 126 -18.80 -17.36 7.87
C VAL A 126 -19.08 -18.87 7.72
N GLY A 127 -18.10 -19.64 7.25
CA GLY A 127 -18.25 -21.08 7.03
C GLY A 127 -19.33 -21.41 5.98
N ALA A 128 -20.05 -22.50 6.17
CA ALA A 128 -21.12 -22.93 5.27
C ALA A 128 -22.37 -22.01 5.30
N ALA A 129 -22.44 -21.07 6.24
CA ALA A 129 -23.52 -20.08 6.36
C ALA A 129 -23.33 -18.83 5.47
N ALA A 130 -22.39 -18.85 4.52
CA ALA A 130 -22.21 -17.77 3.55
C ALA A 130 -23.46 -17.67 2.65
N ASP A 131 -24.27 -16.64 2.89
CA ASP A 131 -25.44 -16.35 2.06
C ASP A 131 -24.98 -15.70 0.73
N PRO A 132 -25.19 -16.36 -0.43
CA PRO A 132 -24.85 -15.78 -1.73
C PRO A 132 -25.52 -14.41 -2.00
N ALA A 133 -26.73 -14.18 -1.44
CA ALA A 133 -27.46 -12.93 -1.60
C ALA A 133 -26.75 -11.74 -0.96
N GLN A 134 -26.02 -11.92 0.13
CA GLN A 134 -25.26 -10.85 0.78
C GLN A 134 -24.09 -10.37 -0.09
N ASN A 135 -23.40 -11.25 -0.78
CA ASN A 135 -22.35 -10.88 -1.72
C ASN A 135 -22.91 -10.28 -3.01
N ALA A 136 -24.10 -10.71 -3.47
CA ALA A 136 -24.78 -10.10 -4.60
C ALA A 136 -25.10 -8.62 -4.33
N ALA A 137 -25.56 -8.26 -3.12
CA ALA A 137 -25.77 -6.87 -2.72
C ALA A 137 -24.48 -6.05 -2.70
N ALA A 138 -23.37 -6.62 -2.23
CA ALA A 138 -22.06 -5.97 -2.26
C ALA A 138 -21.58 -5.71 -3.70
N PHE A 139 -21.72 -6.66 -4.59
CA PHE A 139 -21.38 -6.52 -6.01
C PHE A 139 -22.29 -5.51 -6.71
N ALA A 140 -23.59 -5.50 -6.41
CA ALA A 140 -24.51 -4.49 -6.94
C ALA A 140 -24.07 -3.07 -6.60
N ARG A 141 -23.58 -2.84 -5.38
CA ARG A 141 -23.01 -1.53 -4.98
C ARG A 141 -21.73 -1.19 -5.76
N CYS A 142 -20.89 -2.17 -6.06
CA CYS A 142 -19.71 -1.96 -6.92
C CYS A 142 -20.12 -1.59 -8.35
N HIS A 143 -21.10 -2.29 -8.92
CA HIS A 143 -21.63 -2.02 -10.25
C HIS A 143 -22.22 -0.60 -10.35
N GLU A 144 -22.99 -0.18 -9.35
CA GLU A 144 -23.54 1.18 -9.27
C GLU A 144 -22.45 2.25 -9.14
N GLU A 145 -21.41 2.01 -8.36
CA GLU A 145 -20.29 2.96 -8.24
C GLU A 145 -19.57 3.11 -9.58
N LEU A 146 -19.28 2.00 -10.28
CA LEU A 146 -18.70 2.02 -11.62
C LEU A 146 -19.62 2.72 -12.63
N ALA A 147 -20.95 2.46 -12.58
CA ALA A 147 -21.93 3.10 -13.48
C ALA A 147 -21.98 4.63 -13.32
N ARG A 148 -21.71 5.15 -12.11
CA ARG A 148 -21.58 6.60 -11.85
C ARG A 148 -20.24 7.18 -12.31
N GLY A 149 -19.36 6.39 -12.94
CA GLY A 149 -17.99 6.78 -13.27
C GLY A 149 -17.06 6.81 -12.05
N GLY A 150 -17.46 6.23 -10.93
CA GLY A 150 -16.69 6.14 -9.70
C GLY A 150 -15.52 5.15 -9.77
N ALA A 151 -14.80 5.00 -8.65
CA ALA A 151 -13.72 4.07 -8.51
C ALA A 151 -14.04 3.00 -7.44
N VAL A 152 -13.76 1.75 -7.77
CA VAL A 152 -13.80 0.61 -6.85
C VAL A 152 -12.39 0.07 -6.69
N ALA A 153 -11.98 -0.30 -5.49
CA ALA A 153 -10.68 -0.91 -5.23
C ALA A 153 -10.82 -2.20 -4.43
N LEU A 154 -10.06 -3.20 -4.82
CA LEU A 154 -10.03 -4.47 -4.10
C LEU A 154 -8.68 -5.16 -4.20
N PHE A 155 -8.46 -6.08 -3.28
CA PHE A 155 -7.30 -6.94 -3.23
C PHE A 155 -7.71 -8.34 -3.69
N PRO A 156 -7.43 -8.75 -4.94
CA PRO A 156 -7.96 -9.98 -5.51
C PRO A 156 -7.39 -11.24 -4.86
N GLU A 157 -6.36 -11.13 -4.05
CA GLU A 157 -5.82 -12.20 -3.19
C GLU A 157 -6.82 -12.62 -2.11
N GLY A 158 -7.73 -11.73 -1.71
CA GLY A 158 -8.81 -11.99 -0.76
C GLY A 158 -8.37 -12.10 0.70
N THR A 159 -7.10 -11.87 0.99
CA THR A 159 -6.53 -11.82 2.33
C THR A 159 -5.21 -11.05 2.31
N SER A 160 -4.85 -10.39 3.40
CA SER A 160 -3.48 -9.95 3.62
C SER A 160 -2.59 -11.14 3.99
N HIS A 161 -1.34 -11.12 3.53
CA HIS A 161 -0.39 -12.20 3.76
C HIS A 161 1.05 -11.69 3.75
N SER A 162 1.98 -12.54 4.16
CA SER A 162 3.41 -12.25 4.22
C SER A 162 4.23 -13.13 3.27
N GLU A 163 3.59 -13.69 2.25
CA GLU A 163 4.31 -14.48 1.24
C GLU A 163 5.21 -13.60 0.38
N PRO A 164 6.35 -14.11 -0.12
CA PRO A 164 7.27 -13.37 -0.95
C PRO A 164 6.78 -13.19 -2.40
N THR A 165 5.64 -13.77 -2.75
CA THR A 165 5.01 -13.74 -4.07
C THR A 165 3.51 -13.48 -3.95
N LEU A 166 2.86 -13.11 -5.06
CA LEU A 166 1.41 -13.05 -5.13
C LEU A 166 0.79 -14.43 -4.90
N VAL A 167 -0.24 -14.49 -4.07
CA VAL A 167 -1.05 -15.72 -3.94
C VAL A 167 -2.10 -15.79 -5.04
N PRO A 168 -2.65 -16.99 -5.35
CA PRO A 168 -3.64 -17.17 -6.41
C PRO A 168 -4.83 -16.23 -6.28
N LEU A 169 -5.13 -15.49 -7.35
CA LEU A 169 -6.17 -14.50 -7.36
C LEU A 169 -7.56 -15.10 -7.31
N LYS A 170 -8.48 -14.45 -6.60
CA LYS A 170 -9.91 -14.73 -6.64
C LYS A 170 -10.56 -14.04 -7.85
N THR A 171 -11.61 -14.64 -8.38
CA THR A 171 -12.31 -14.16 -9.59
C THR A 171 -13.20 -12.93 -9.37
N GLY A 172 -13.30 -12.41 -8.14
CA GLY A 172 -14.21 -11.31 -7.78
C GLY A 172 -14.01 -10.05 -8.61
N ALA A 173 -12.75 -9.66 -8.90
CA ALA A 173 -12.42 -8.50 -9.71
C ALA A 173 -13.00 -8.63 -11.14
N ALA A 174 -12.76 -9.76 -11.80
CA ALA A 174 -13.28 -10.04 -13.13
C ALA A 174 -14.81 -10.05 -13.17
N ARG A 175 -15.44 -10.70 -12.19
CA ARG A 175 -16.92 -10.74 -12.08
C ARG A 175 -17.51 -9.34 -11.94
N ILE A 176 -16.99 -8.51 -11.04
CA ILE A 176 -17.47 -7.13 -10.83
C ILE A 176 -17.47 -6.37 -12.15
N VAL A 177 -16.42 -6.47 -12.96
CA VAL A 177 -16.33 -5.75 -14.23
C VAL A 177 -17.30 -6.28 -15.27
N LEU A 178 -17.29 -7.60 -15.51
CA LEU A 178 -18.12 -8.23 -16.54
C LEU A 178 -19.62 -8.09 -16.23
N GLU A 179 -20.01 -8.31 -14.98
CA GLU A 179 -21.41 -8.16 -14.54
C GLU A 179 -21.86 -6.69 -14.55
N ALA A 180 -20.97 -5.73 -14.23
CA ALA A 180 -21.28 -4.30 -14.33
C ALA A 180 -21.62 -3.90 -15.79
N VAL A 181 -20.82 -4.38 -16.75
CA VAL A 181 -21.06 -4.10 -18.20
C VAL A 181 -22.32 -4.77 -18.70
N ARG A 182 -22.66 -5.96 -18.22
CA ARG A 182 -23.97 -6.61 -18.53
C ARG A 182 -25.14 -5.78 -17.99
N ARG A 183 -25.01 -5.32 -16.74
CA ARG A 183 -26.08 -4.57 -16.06
C ARG A 183 -26.26 -3.15 -16.60
N PHE A 184 -25.17 -2.52 -17.05
CA PHE A 184 -25.13 -1.16 -17.57
C PHE A 184 -24.51 -1.13 -18.97
N PRO A 185 -25.31 -1.34 -20.03
CA PRO A 185 -24.82 -1.31 -21.41
C PRO A 185 -24.16 0.04 -21.72
N GLY A 186 -23.00 -0.02 -22.38
CA GLY A 186 -22.19 1.19 -22.69
C GLY A 186 -21.16 1.55 -21.63
N LEU A 187 -21.15 0.87 -20.49
CA LEU A 187 -20.09 1.04 -19.49
C LEU A 187 -18.75 0.54 -20.04
N SER A 188 -17.70 1.37 -19.94
CA SER A 188 -16.33 1.07 -20.40
C SER A 188 -15.34 1.20 -19.24
N PRO A 189 -15.31 0.24 -18.30
CA PRO A 189 -14.42 0.30 -17.17
C PRO A 189 -12.97 0.04 -17.57
N ARG A 190 -12.05 0.70 -16.87
CA ARG A 190 -10.62 0.41 -16.92
C ARG A 190 -10.19 -0.29 -15.64
N ILE A 191 -9.30 -1.28 -15.75
CA ILE A 191 -8.73 -1.97 -14.60
C ILE A 191 -7.28 -1.54 -14.47
N VAL A 192 -6.89 -0.99 -13.32
CA VAL A 192 -5.52 -0.55 -13.08
C VAL A 192 -4.89 -1.40 -11.99
N PRO A 193 -3.85 -2.17 -12.31
CA PRO A 193 -3.06 -2.88 -11.33
C PRO A 193 -2.11 -1.91 -10.62
N ILE A 194 -2.05 -1.99 -9.28
CA ILE A 194 -1.16 -1.20 -8.44
C ILE A 194 -0.34 -2.13 -7.55
N GLY A 195 0.98 -2.04 -7.66
CA GLY A 195 1.93 -2.76 -6.81
C GLY A 195 2.33 -1.94 -5.60
N LEU A 196 2.24 -2.53 -4.42
CA LEU A 196 2.71 -1.96 -3.16
C LEU A 196 3.96 -2.71 -2.73
N THR A 197 5.07 -1.98 -2.57
CA THR A 197 6.34 -2.51 -2.08
C THR A 197 6.80 -1.72 -0.87
N PHE A 198 7.16 -2.41 0.21
CA PHE A 198 7.60 -1.82 1.47
C PHE A 198 9.04 -2.20 1.76
N GLU A 199 9.88 -1.22 2.14
CA GLU A 199 11.23 -1.48 2.59
C GLU A 199 11.24 -2.30 3.89
N ALA A 200 10.39 -1.93 4.86
CA ALA A 200 10.15 -2.69 6.09
C ALA A 200 8.66 -2.57 6.46
N ARG A 201 7.89 -3.65 6.20
CA ARG A 201 6.46 -3.71 6.52
C ARG A 201 6.24 -3.43 7.99
N GLY A 202 5.21 -2.87 8.43
CA GLY A 202 4.91 -2.67 9.84
C GLY A 202 5.88 -1.78 10.64
N THR A 203 6.99 -1.36 10.03
CA THR A 203 7.96 -0.47 10.68
C THR A 203 7.53 0.97 10.45
N PHE A 204 7.32 1.68 11.56
CA PHE A 204 7.04 3.10 11.54
C PHE A 204 8.24 3.88 10.97
N ARG A 205 7.98 4.88 10.11
CA ARG A 205 9.01 5.66 9.40
C ARG A 205 9.86 4.85 8.43
N SER A 206 9.31 3.77 7.85
CA SER A 206 9.92 3.08 6.72
C SER A 206 9.59 3.78 5.39
N ARG A 207 10.03 3.21 4.27
CA ARG A 207 9.76 3.69 2.92
C ARG A 207 8.74 2.78 2.24
N ALA A 208 7.93 3.36 1.35
CA ALA A 208 7.00 2.62 0.51
C ALA A 208 7.15 3.07 -0.96
N LEU A 209 6.99 2.12 -1.87
CA LEU A 209 6.87 2.35 -3.31
C LEU A 209 5.48 1.91 -3.75
N ILE A 210 4.85 2.74 -4.55
CA ILE A 210 3.58 2.48 -5.22
C ILE A 210 3.83 2.51 -6.71
N GLU A 211 3.70 1.36 -7.37
CA GLU A 211 3.87 1.24 -8.81
C GLU A 211 2.53 1.05 -9.49
N ILE A 212 2.17 1.98 -10.37
CA ILE A 212 0.93 1.95 -11.14
C ILE A 212 1.23 1.31 -12.48
N GLY A 213 0.55 0.20 -12.77
CA GLY A 213 0.70 -0.54 -14.02
C GLY A 213 -0.14 0.01 -15.16
N GLU A 214 0.02 -0.58 -16.32
CA GLU A 214 -0.76 -0.24 -17.51
C GLU A 214 -2.24 -0.58 -17.29
N ALA A 215 -3.11 0.32 -17.73
CA ALA A 215 -4.55 0.13 -17.62
C ALA A 215 -5.03 -1.00 -18.55
N ILE A 216 -5.66 -2.01 -17.99
CA ILE A 216 -6.21 -3.15 -18.70
C ILE A 216 -7.59 -2.77 -19.24
N ASP A 217 -7.75 -2.90 -20.56
CA ASP A 217 -9.05 -2.80 -21.22
C ASP A 217 -9.73 -4.19 -21.24
N PRO A 218 -10.87 -4.40 -20.59
CA PRO A 218 -11.57 -5.67 -20.55
C PRO A 218 -12.40 -5.94 -21.82
N GLY A 219 -12.29 -5.13 -22.86
CA GLY A 219 -13.06 -5.26 -24.11
C GLY A 219 -13.04 -6.67 -24.72
N PRO A 220 -11.89 -7.33 -24.86
CA PRO A 220 -11.81 -8.70 -25.38
C PRO A 220 -12.63 -9.70 -24.56
N GLU A 221 -12.56 -9.62 -23.23
CA GLU A 221 -13.28 -10.54 -22.35
C GLU A 221 -14.78 -10.23 -22.27
N ILE A 222 -15.16 -8.95 -22.43
CA ILE A 222 -16.57 -8.56 -22.58
C ILE A 222 -17.16 -9.15 -23.87
N ALA A 223 -16.39 -9.14 -24.96
CA ALA A 223 -16.80 -9.78 -26.22
C ALA A 223 -16.93 -11.30 -26.08
N LEU A 224 -15.97 -11.93 -25.39
CA LEU A 224 -16.01 -13.36 -25.09
C LEU A 224 -17.25 -13.70 -24.23
N ASP A 225 -17.50 -12.93 -23.19
CA ASP A 225 -18.63 -13.09 -22.29
C ASP A 225 -19.98 -13.04 -23.01
N ARG A 226 -20.13 -12.10 -23.96
CA ARG A 226 -21.33 -12.00 -24.82
C ARG A 226 -21.51 -13.19 -25.74
N ARG A 227 -20.41 -13.71 -26.34
CA ARG A 227 -20.43 -14.90 -27.21
C ARG A 227 -20.84 -16.16 -26.44
N GLU A 228 -20.20 -16.40 -25.28
CA GLU A 228 -20.51 -17.56 -24.43
C GLU A 228 -21.94 -17.49 -23.91
N ALA A 229 -22.45 -16.30 -23.56
CA ALA A 229 -23.84 -16.10 -23.17
C ALA A 229 -24.83 -16.38 -24.30
N ALA A 230 -24.54 -15.96 -25.55
CA ALA A 230 -25.38 -16.24 -26.71
C ALA A 230 -25.42 -17.75 -27.01
N GLN A 231 -24.26 -18.42 -26.99
CA GLN A 231 -24.19 -19.88 -27.21
C GLN A 231 -24.97 -20.67 -26.14
N ALA A 232 -24.91 -20.22 -24.88
CA ALA A 232 -25.67 -20.83 -23.80
C ALA A 232 -27.19 -20.64 -23.96
N ALA A 233 -27.61 -19.52 -24.52
CA ALA A 233 -29.03 -19.23 -24.81
C ALA A 233 -29.54 -20.08 -25.98
N ASP A 234 -28.75 -20.24 -27.03
CA ASP A 234 -29.09 -21.05 -28.20
C ASP A 234 -29.18 -22.58 -27.89
N GLY A 235 -28.38 -23.02 -26.88
CA GLY A 235 -28.38 -24.41 -26.42
C GLY A 235 -29.45 -24.74 -25.36
N ALA A 236 -30.10 -23.72 -24.78
CA ALA A 236 -31.16 -23.89 -23.80
C ALA A 236 -32.51 -24.02 -24.51
N GLY A 237 -33.08 -25.22 -24.56
CA GLY A 237 -34.40 -25.49 -25.13
C GLY A 237 -35.52 -24.65 -24.46
N PRO A 238 -36.68 -24.49 -25.13
CA PRO A 238 -37.81 -23.71 -24.63
C PRO A 238 -38.38 -24.37 -23.34
N GLY A 239 -38.03 -23.82 -22.17
CA GLY A 239 -38.52 -24.31 -20.87
C GLY A 239 -37.54 -24.19 -19.71
N SER A 240 -36.26 -23.88 -19.95
CA SER A 240 -35.33 -23.64 -18.86
C SER A 240 -35.46 -22.20 -18.34
N SER A 241 -35.56 -22.02 -17.03
CA SER A 241 -35.65 -20.71 -16.37
C SER A 241 -34.39 -19.85 -16.62
N GLY A 242 -34.30 -19.24 -17.82
CA GLY A 242 -33.15 -18.50 -18.31
C GLY A 242 -32.84 -17.19 -17.57
N ALA A 243 -33.72 -16.78 -16.64
CA ALA A 243 -33.54 -15.49 -15.95
C ALA A 243 -32.34 -15.45 -14.98
N ALA A 244 -32.00 -16.57 -14.34
CA ALA A 244 -30.85 -16.65 -13.43
C ALA A 244 -29.50 -16.86 -14.16
N ALA A 245 -29.54 -17.55 -15.33
CA ALA A 245 -28.35 -17.79 -16.16
C ALA A 245 -27.86 -16.50 -16.86
N GLY A 246 -28.74 -15.54 -17.10
CA GLY A 246 -28.39 -14.27 -17.79
C GLY A 246 -27.66 -13.25 -16.92
N ALA A 247 -27.66 -13.38 -15.59
CA ALA A 247 -27.08 -12.37 -14.68
C ALA A 247 -25.60 -12.59 -14.38
N ALA A 248 -25.12 -13.84 -14.35
CA ALA A 248 -23.73 -14.14 -14.01
C ALA A 248 -22.80 -14.12 -15.24
N ALA A 249 -21.61 -13.57 -15.08
CA ALA A 249 -20.59 -13.58 -16.14
C ALA A 249 -20.13 -15.01 -16.47
N SER A 250 -19.78 -15.23 -17.74
CA SER A 250 -19.37 -16.54 -18.24
C SER A 250 -18.05 -17.01 -17.64
N ALA A 251 -17.90 -18.29 -17.39
CA ALA A 251 -16.73 -18.86 -16.76
C ALA A 251 -15.45 -18.68 -17.58
N GLY A 252 -15.55 -18.71 -18.90
CA GLY A 252 -14.42 -18.48 -19.82
C GLY A 252 -13.88 -17.06 -19.72
N ALA A 253 -14.77 -16.08 -19.88
CA ALA A 253 -14.43 -14.66 -19.79
C ALA A 253 -13.88 -14.30 -18.39
N VAL A 254 -14.49 -14.82 -17.32
CA VAL A 254 -13.99 -14.60 -15.95
C VAL A 254 -12.58 -15.14 -15.76
N ARG A 255 -12.27 -16.35 -16.27
CA ARG A 255 -10.91 -16.91 -16.20
C ARG A 255 -9.93 -16.06 -16.98
N ALA A 256 -10.25 -15.71 -18.24
CA ALA A 256 -9.39 -14.93 -19.11
C ALA A 256 -9.06 -13.56 -18.49
N LEU A 257 -10.07 -12.83 -17.99
CA LEU A 257 -9.84 -11.53 -17.34
C LEU A 257 -9.05 -11.66 -16.04
N THR A 258 -9.30 -12.70 -15.25
CA THR A 258 -8.53 -12.96 -14.02
C THR A 258 -7.05 -13.22 -14.34
N ALA A 259 -6.74 -13.96 -15.41
CA ALA A 259 -5.37 -14.21 -15.84
C ALA A 259 -4.67 -12.92 -16.31
N ARG A 260 -5.37 -12.02 -17.01
CA ARG A 260 -4.81 -10.71 -17.39
C ARG A 260 -4.58 -9.80 -16.17
N ILE A 261 -5.47 -9.84 -15.20
CA ILE A 261 -5.29 -9.11 -13.93
C ILE A 261 -4.07 -9.66 -13.18
N ASP A 262 -3.89 -10.99 -13.11
CA ASP A 262 -2.73 -11.64 -12.50
C ASP A 262 -1.42 -11.21 -13.19
N ALA A 263 -1.37 -11.24 -14.53
CA ALA A 263 -0.22 -10.77 -15.29
C ALA A 263 0.07 -9.29 -15.05
N GLY A 264 -0.96 -8.44 -15.00
CA GLY A 264 -0.82 -7.02 -14.72
C GLY A 264 -0.30 -6.75 -13.31
N LEU A 265 -0.75 -7.48 -12.29
CA LEU A 265 -0.24 -7.37 -10.93
C LEU A 265 1.20 -7.89 -10.81
N LYS A 266 1.54 -8.99 -11.47
CA LYS A 266 2.92 -9.51 -11.50
C LYS A 266 3.91 -8.52 -12.12
N ALA A 267 3.47 -7.72 -13.10
CA ALA A 267 4.29 -6.69 -13.72
C ALA A 267 4.65 -5.53 -12.77
N VAL A 268 3.85 -5.29 -11.74
CA VAL A 268 4.04 -4.19 -10.77
C VAL A 268 4.38 -4.68 -9.36
N THR A 269 4.68 -5.97 -9.19
CA THR A 269 5.08 -6.56 -7.90
C THR A 269 6.35 -7.37 -8.04
N LEU A 270 7.09 -7.50 -6.94
CA LEU A 270 8.23 -8.39 -6.87
C LEU A 270 7.75 -9.78 -6.41
N ASN A 271 8.07 -10.81 -7.20
CA ASN A 271 7.60 -12.17 -6.97
C ASN A 271 8.81 -13.09 -6.84
N TYR A 272 9.17 -13.45 -5.60
CA TYR A 272 10.30 -14.32 -5.30
C TYR A 272 9.79 -15.73 -4.97
N GLY A 273 10.57 -16.75 -5.29
CA GLY A 273 10.24 -18.12 -4.94
C GLY A 273 10.29 -18.41 -3.43
N SER A 274 11.10 -17.63 -2.68
CA SER A 274 11.23 -17.73 -1.23
C SER A 274 11.78 -16.43 -0.63
N TRP A 275 11.68 -16.27 0.71
CA TRP A 275 12.33 -15.16 1.41
C TRP A 275 13.85 -15.21 1.37
N ASP A 276 14.45 -16.41 1.28
CA ASP A 276 15.88 -16.58 1.10
C ASP A 276 16.32 -16.11 -0.28
N GLU A 277 15.55 -16.43 -1.30
CA GLU A 277 15.75 -15.93 -2.66
C GLU A 277 15.62 -14.41 -2.72
N ALA A 278 14.58 -13.83 -2.12
CA ALA A 278 14.40 -12.39 -2.04
C ALA A 278 15.61 -11.67 -1.43
N ARG A 279 16.17 -12.24 -0.37
CA ARG A 279 17.37 -11.73 0.30
C ARG A 279 18.60 -11.81 -0.58
N ARG A 280 18.83 -12.96 -1.26
CA ARG A 280 19.95 -13.17 -2.19
C ARG A 280 19.87 -12.23 -3.39
N ILE A 281 18.71 -12.16 -4.03
CA ILE A 281 18.48 -11.26 -5.18
C ILE A 281 18.67 -9.80 -4.77
N GLY A 282 18.11 -9.39 -3.63
CA GLY A 282 18.33 -8.05 -3.10
C GLY A 282 19.81 -7.74 -2.89
N ARG A 283 20.57 -8.66 -2.31
CA ARG A 283 22.01 -8.50 -2.10
C ARG A 283 22.79 -8.52 -3.42
N ALA A 284 22.44 -9.38 -4.38
CA ALA A 284 23.04 -9.39 -5.70
C ALA A 284 22.83 -8.05 -6.44
N ALA A 285 21.62 -7.52 -6.39
CA ALA A 285 21.29 -6.21 -6.97
C ALA A 285 22.11 -5.06 -6.33
N GLU A 286 22.28 -5.07 -5.00
CA GLU A 286 23.12 -4.08 -4.31
C GLU A 286 24.59 -4.19 -4.71
N LEU A 287 25.14 -5.40 -4.80
CA LEU A 287 26.52 -5.65 -5.25
C LEU A 287 26.76 -5.19 -6.69
N PHE A 288 25.79 -5.45 -7.56
CA PHE A 288 25.84 -5.08 -8.97
C PHE A 288 25.74 -3.56 -9.19
N SER A 289 24.87 -2.87 -8.46
CA SER A 289 24.68 -1.42 -8.62
C SER A 289 25.93 -0.60 -8.30
N GLY A 290 26.96 -1.22 -7.74
CA GLY A 290 28.23 -0.53 -7.43
C GLY A 290 28.07 0.59 -6.41
N ALA A 291 27.01 0.57 -5.60
CA ALA A 291 26.75 1.57 -4.57
C ALA A 291 27.97 1.70 -3.65
N GLY A 292 28.75 2.79 -3.79
CA GLY A 292 29.95 2.95 -2.97
C GLY A 292 30.96 4.01 -3.42
N ALA A 293 30.71 4.73 -4.52
CA ALA A 293 31.62 5.79 -4.97
C ALA A 293 31.46 7.12 -4.21
N GLY A 294 30.55 7.20 -3.23
CA GLY A 294 30.24 8.43 -2.49
C GLY A 294 29.90 8.20 -1.02
N LEU A 295 29.33 9.20 -0.37
CA LEU A 295 28.76 9.08 0.97
C LEU A 295 27.58 8.09 0.94
N PRO A 296 27.39 7.27 2.00
CA PRO A 296 26.30 6.31 2.07
C PRO A 296 24.95 6.99 1.84
N GLY A 297 24.19 6.47 0.90
CA GLY A 297 22.88 6.94 0.56
C GLY A 297 21.94 5.78 0.27
N GLU A 298 20.69 5.91 0.65
CA GLU A 298 19.66 4.94 0.28
C GLU A 298 19.17 5.31 -1.13
N PRO A 299 19.35 4.44 -2.16
CA PRO A 299 18.83 4.73 -3.49
C PRO A 299 17.29 4.78 -3.49
N PRO A 300 16.67 5.45 -4.46
CA PRO A 300 15.22 5.41 -4.65
C PRO A 300 14.69 3.98 -4.69
N LEU A 301 13.52 3.74 -4.07
CA LEU A 301 12.90 2.40 -4.09
C LEU A 301 12.51 2.01 -5.51
N ALA A 302 12.11 2.97 -6.34
CA ALA A 302 11.76 2.74 -7.74
C ALA A 302 12.94 2.17 -8.54
N GLU A 303 14.15 2.71 -8.37
CA GLU A 303 15.36 2.17 -9.02
C GLU A 303 15.68 0.76 -8.53
N ARG A 304 15.58 0.54 -7.21
CA ARG A 304 15.76 -0.79 -6.62
C ARG A 304 14.74 -1.79 -7.13
N PHE A 305 13.48 -1.36 -7.30
CA PHE A 305 12.42 -2.21 -7.82
C PHE A 305 12.72 -2.71 -9.23
N VAL A 306 13.10 -1.81 -10.14
CA VAL A 306 13.46 -2.15 -11.53
C VAL A 306 14.61 -3.15 -11.55
N LEU A 307 15.65 -2.89 -10.74
CA LEU A 307 16.81 -3.77 -10.65
C LEU A 307 16.45 -5.14 -10.07
N HIS A 308 15.68 -5.18 -8.98
CA HIS A 308 15.23 -6.44 -8.38
C HIS A 308 14.41 -7.28 -9.37
N ARG A 309 13.52 -6.65 -10.15
CA ARG A 309 12.73 -7.36 -11.16
C ARG A 309 13.61 -7.99 -12.23
N ALA A 310 14.57 -7.25 -12.77
CA ALA A 310 15.53 -7.79 -13.73
C ALA A 310 16.33 -8.97 -13.16
N PHE A 311 16.74 -8.88 -11.90
CA PHE A 311 17.45 -9.95 -11.22
C PHE A 311 16.57 -11.19 -10.91
N ILE A 312 15.27 -11.02 -10.64
CA ILE A 312 14.32 -12.14 -10.48
C ILE A 312 14.24 -12.93 -11.80
N GLU A 313 14.03 -12.22 -12.91
CA GLU A 313 13.93 -12.83 -14.23
C GLU A 313 15.25 -13.52 -14.62
N GLY A 314 16.39 -12.84 -14.45
CA GLY A 314 17.71 -13.39 -14.73
C GLY A 314 18.08 -14.59 -13.87
N TYR A 315 17.76 -14.55 -12.58
CA TYR A 315 18.04 -15.66 -11.65
C TYR A 315 17.28 -16.92 -12.02
N ALA A 316 16.00 -16.82 -12.36
CA ALA A 316 15.19 -17.95 -12.80
C ALA A 316 15.74 -18.59 -14.07
N GLU A 317 16.23 -17.80 -15.03
CA GLU A 317 16.87 -18.30 -16.24
C GLU A 317 18.22 -18.97 -15.95
N LEU A 318 19.07 -18.32 -15.17
CA LEU A 318 20.40 -18.84 -14.81
C LEU A 318 20.32 -20.14 -14.01
N CYS A 319 19.34 -20.30 -13.13
CA CYS A 319 19.10 -21.58 -12.44
C CYS A 319 18.80 -22.74 -13.40
N ARG A 320 18.22 -22.45 -14.58
CA ARG A 320 17.96 -23.45 -15.64
C ARG A 320 19.19 -23.72 -16.51
N ARG A 321 19.93 -22.63 -16.87
CA ARG A 321 21.08 -22.72 -17.80
C ARG A 321 22.34 -23.28 -17.14
N ASP A 322 22.67 -22.80 -15.93
CA ASP A 322 23.87 -23.22 -15.17
C ASP A 322 23.56 -23.23 -13.66
N PRO A 323 22.94 -24.32 -13.17
CA PRO A 323 22.58 -24.44 -11.74
C PRO A 323 23.80 -24.48 -10.81
N GLN A 324 24.96 -25.02 -11.28
CA GLN A 324 26.15 -25.13 -10.44
C GLN A 324 26.78 -23.76 -10.19
N ARG A 325 26.95 -22.96 -11.23
CA ARG A 325 27.50 -21.62 -11.13
C ARG A 325 26.59 -20.68 -10.35
N THR A 326 25.28 -20.80 -10.58
CA THR A 326 24.26 -20.03 -9.83
C THR A 326 24.30 -20.39 -8.32
N ALA A 327 24.45 -21.67 -7.98
CA ALA A 327 24.58 -22.10 -6.59
C ALA A 327 25.90 -21.62 -5.94
N ALA A 328 27.00 -21.59 -6.68
CA ALA A 328 28.28 -21.06 -6.19
C ALA A 328 28.18 -19.57 -5.86
N ALA A 329 27.60 -18.77 -6.75
CA ALA A 329 27.34 -17.35 -6.53
C ALA A 329 26.38 -17.12 -5.33
N ALA A 330 25.29 -17.88 -5.23
CA ALA A 330 24.39 -17.82 -4.09
C ALA A 330 25.11 -18.09 -2.76
N ALA A 331 26.00 -19.10 -2.73
CA ALA A 331 26.81 -19.39 -1.54
C ALA A 331 27.80 -18.25 -1.19
N ALA A 332 28.37 -17.59 -2.18
CA ALA A 332 29.25 -16.42 -1.96
C ALA A 332 28.47 -15.25 -1.36
N ILE A 333 27.28 -14.96 -1.92
CA ILE A 333 26.35 -13.92 -1.42
C ILE A 333 25.93 -14.24 0.02
N ASP A 334 25.52 -15.47 0.31
CA ASP A 334 25.10 -15.89 1.65
C ASP A 334 26.22 -15.77 2.70
N ARG A 335 27.45 -16.07 2.32
CA ARG A 335 28.61 -15.90 3.23
C ARG A 335 28.85 -14.43 3.58
N TYR A 336 28.74 -13.56 2.59
CA TYR A 336 28.87 -12.12 2.77
C TYR A 336 27.72 -11.55 3.60
N ASP A 337 26.48 -11.91 3.27
CA ASP A 337 25.28 -11.42 3.93
C ASP A 337 25.20 -11.81 5.42
N ARG A 338 25.61 -13.05 5.75
CA ARG A 338 25.70 -13.47 7.16
C ARG A 338 26.67 -12.60 7.97
N LEU A 339 27.81 -12.23 7.40
CA LEU A 339 28.77 -11.38 8.09
C LEU A 339 28.25 -9.95 8.26
N LEU A 340 27.60 -9.37 7.23
CA LEU A 340 26.93 -8.08 7.31
C LEU A 340 25.87 -8.06 8.42
N THR A 341 25.00 -9.06 8.42
CA THR A 341 23.92 -9.19 9.40
C THR A 341 24.46 -9.34 10.82
N ALA A 342 25.48 -10.17 11.03
CA ALA A 342 26.13 -10.35 12.33
C ALA A 342 26.75 -9.08 12.90
N LEU A 343 27.24 -8.18 12.02
CA LEU A 343 27.84 -6.91 12.41
C LEU A 343 26.83 -5.74 12.43
N GLY A 344 25.63 -5.96 11.93
CA GLY A 344 24.58 -4.93 11.78
C GLY A 344 25.00 -3.84 10.81
N LEU A 345 25.71 -4.20 9.73
CA LEU A 345 26.16 -3.31 8.67
C LEU A 345 25.33 -3.49 7.40
N ARG A 346 25.32 -2.45 6.54
CA ARG A 346 24.76 -2.48 5.20
C ARG A 346 25.88 -2.52 4.15
N ASP A 347 25.56 -3.00 2.94
CA ASP A 347 26.54 -3.10 1.84
C ASP A 347 27.10 -1.72 1.47
N ASP A 348 26.25 -0.69 1.38
CA ASP A 348 26.65 0.68 1.05
C ASP A 348 27.68 1.25 2.05
N GLN A 349 27.62 0.86 3.32
CA GLN A 349 28.58 1.26 4.35
C GLN A 349 29.95 0.58 4.19
N VAL A 350 29.99 -0.66 3.71
CA VAL A 350 31.24 -1.39 3.43
C VAL A 350 31.91 -0.89 2.15
N ALA A 351 31.08 -0.58 1.14
CA ALA A 351 31.52 -0.02 -0.14
C ALA A 351 31.96 1.45 -0.06
N ALA A 352 31.38 2.20 0.88
CA ALA A 352 31.58 3.63 0.99
C ALA A 352 33.06 3.98 1.21
N ARG A 353 33.55 4.94 0.45
CA ARG A 353 34.76 5.68 0.74
C ARG A 353 34.36 6.96 1.47
N TYR A 354 34.74 7.08 2.74
CA TYR A 354 34.47 8.28 3.54
C TYR A 354 35.60 9.28 3.38
N PRO A 355 35.59 10.19 2.38
CA PRO A 355 36.57 11.23 2.28
C PRO A 355 36.44 12.17 3.48
N ALA A 356 37.55 12.44 4.18
CA ALA A 356 37.50 13.04 5.53
C ALA A 356 36.80 14.41 5.55
N ALA A 357 37.07 15.27 4.57
CA ALA A 357 36.49 16.62 4.56
C ALA A 357 34.98 16.66 4.27
N PRO A 358 34.45 16.00 3.21
CA PRO A 358 33.00 15.91 3.02
C PRO A 358 32.26 15.20 4.16
N ALA A 359 32.85 14.15 4.74
CA ALA A 359 32.26 13.44 5.86
C ALA A 359 32.17 14.34 7.11
N ALA A 360 33.25 15.06 7.44
CA ALA A 360 33.27 16.01 8.57
C ALA A 360 32.24 17.13 8.39
N LEU A 361 32.15 17.71 7.18
CA LEU A 361 31.17 18.75 6.86
C LEU A 361 29.74 18.23 7.00
N TRP A 362 29.45 17.02 6.48
CA TRP A 362 28.12 16.41 6.61
C TRP A 362 27.77 16.14 8.08
N VAL A 363 28.69 15.58 8.87
CA VAL A 363 28.51 15.35 10.32
C VAL A 363 28.27 16.68 11.01
N GLY A 364 29.12 17.69 10.80
CA GLY A 364 29.00 19.00 11.43
C GLY A 364 27.65 19.68 11.14
N ARG A 365 27.23 19.68 9.86
CA ARG A 365 25.89 20.20 9.48
C ARG A 365 24.75 19.42 10.12
N THR A 366 24.88 18.10 10.20
CA THR A 366 23.84 17.25 10.80
C THR A 366 23.75 17.46 12.30
N VAL A 367 24.90 17.51 13.00
CA VAL A 367 24.96 17.81 14.44
C VAL A 367 24.40 19.20 14.74
N LEU A 368 24.80 20.23 13.98
CA LEU A 368 24.26 21.57 14.15
C LEU A 368 22.73 21.61 14.00
N ARG A 369 22.18 20.95 12.99
CA ARG A 369 20.73 20.84 12.82
C ARG A 369 20.08 20.10 13.98
N LEU A 370 20.67 19.01 14.47
CA LEU A 370 20.16 18.30 15.63
C LEU A 370 20.17 19.18 16.89
N LEU A 371 21.21 19.97 17.11
CA LEU A 371 21.29 20.90 18.24
C LEU A 371 20.23 22.00 18.16
N VAL A 372 19.98 22.56 16.96
CA VAL A 372 18.94 23.58 16.76
C VAL A 372 17.53 23.02 17.00
N TYR A 373 17.25 21.79 16.56
CA TYR A 373 15.95 21.18 16.75
C TYR A 373 15.76 20.52 18.13
N LEU A 374 16.85 20.31 18.89
CA LEU A 374 16.81 19.58 20.16
C LEU A 374 15.80 20.11 21.17
N PRO A 375 15.72 21.44 21.45
CA PRO A 375 14.76 21.94 22.44
C PRO A 375 13.31 21.61 22.06
N LEU A 376 12.93 21.86 20.80
CA LEU A 376 11.58 21.55 20.31
C LEU A 376 11.32 20.04 20.25
N ALA A 377 12.33 19.26 19.88
CA ALA A 377 12.24 17.80 19.85
C ALA A 377 12.04 17.22 21.25
N LEU A 378 12.71 17.77 22.28
CA LEU A 378 12.52 17.35 23.68
C LEU A 378 11.09 17.61 24.16
N VAL A 379 10.55 18.79 23.88
CA VAL A 379 9.13 19.09 24.18
C VAL A 379 8.22 18.09 23.46
N GLY A 380 8.46 17.85 22.18
CA GLY A 380 7.68 16.89 21.39
C GLY A 380 7.79 15.46 21.90
N ILE A 381 8.97 15.02 22.34
CA ILE A 381 9.14 13.71 22.97
C ILE A 381 8.34 13.62 24.25
N VAL A 382 8.41 14.61 25.13
CA VAL A 382 7.69 14.59 26.41
C VAL A 382 6.18 14.53 26.21
N LEU A 383 5.62 15.41 25.36
CA LEU A 383 4.18 15.46 25.09
C LEU A 383 3.66 14.22 24.36
N ASN A 384 4.44 13.62 23.48
CA ASN A 384 3.98 12.49 22.64
C ASN A 384 4.48 11.12 23.11
N TRP A 385 5.31 11.04 24.16
CA TRP A 385 5.89 9.78 24.63
C TRP A 385 4.83 8.77 25.12
N LEU A 386 3.89 9.25 25.94
CA LEU A 386 2.87 8.39 26.53
C LEU A 386 1.95 7.77 25.46
N PRO A 387 1.28 8.54 24.59
CA PRO A 387 0.45 7.96 23.54
C PRO A 387 1.25 7.07 22.60
N TYR A 388 2.51 7.40 22.27
CA TYR A 388 3.37 6.57 21.46
C TYR A 388 3.63 5.19 22.09
N ARG A 389 3.96 5.14 23.39
CA ARG A 389 4.20 3.90 24.14
C ARG A 389 2.94 3.05 24.22
N VAL A 390 1.80 3.67 24.54
CA VAL A 390 0.50 2.98 24.67
C VAL A 390 0.09 2.37 23.32
N VAL A 391 0.18 3.12 22.22
CA VAL A 391 -0.10 2.61 20.86
C VAL A 391 0.82 1.45 20.52
N GLY A 392 2.11 1.56 20.82
CA GLY A 392 3.10 0.50 20.56
C GLY A 392 2.78 -0.78 21.32
N GLU A 393 2.39 -0.65 22.59
CA GLU A 393 2.05 -1.80 23.44
C GLU A 393 0.74 -2.47 23.02
N ILE A 394 -0.28 -1.68 22.68
CA ILE A 394 -1.54 -2.19 22.12
C ILE A 394 -1.27 -2.94 20.83
N ALA A 395 -0.47 -2.36 19.91
CA ALA A 395 -0.12 -3.00 18.66
C ALA A 395 0.64 -4.32 18.87
N ALA A 396 1.58 -4.36 19.82
CA ALA A 396 2.34 -5.57 20.13
C ALA A 396 1.46 -6.69 20.69
N ARG A 397 0.50 -6.36 21.59
CA ARG A 397 -0.40 -7.36 22.20
C ARG A 397 -1.51 -7.80 21.26
N ALA A 398 -2.01 -6.92 20.41
CA ALA A 398 -3.10 -7.21 19.49
C ALA A 398 -2.64 -7.92 18.20
N ALA A 399 -1.37 -7.87 17.88
CA ALA A 399 -0.81 -8.47 16.68
C ALA A 399 -0.73 -10.00 16.79
N ARG A 400 -1.67 -10.67 16.17
CA ARG A 400 -1.64 -12.14 16.02
C ARG A 400 -0.93 -12.59 14.75
N THR A 401 -0.79 -11.70 13.76
CA THR A 401 -0.17 -11.94 12.45
C THR A 401 0.72 -10.74 12.07
N ALA A 402 1.71 -10.94 11.21
CA ALA A 402 2.73 -9.93 10.87
C ALA A 402 2.19 -8.72 10.08
N ASP A 403 1.01 -8.82 9.49
CA ASP A 403 0.34 -7.79 8.67
C ASP A 403 -0.55 -6.83 9.48
N VAL A 404 -0.80 -7.12 10.75
CA VAL A 404 -1.75 -6.39 11.60
C VAL A 404 -1.12 -5.27 12.45
N PRO A 405 0.14 -5.37 12.94
CA PRO A 405 0.73 -4.37 13.85
C PRO A 405 0.70 -2.94 13.33
N ALA A 406 0.96 -2.76 12.03
CA ALA A 406 0.97 -1.46 11.40
C ALA A 406 -0.42 -0.79 11.43
N SER A 407 -1.48 -1.57 11.18
CA SER A 407 -2.86 -1.09 11.25
C SER A 407 -3.22 -0.60 12.66
N PHE A 408 -2.86 -1.36 13.71
CA PHE A 408 -3.08 -0.93 15.08
C PHE A 408 -2.30 0.34 15.45
N LYS A 409 -1.05 0.48 14.96
CA LYS A 409 -0.26 1.71 15.17
C LYS A 409 -0.92 2.91 14.53
N VAL A 410 -1.43 2.78 13.31
CA VAL A 410 -2.09 3.87 12.59
C VAL A 410 -3.41 4.25 13.26
N PHE A 411 -4.36 3.31 13.37
CA PHE A 411 -5.69 3.62 13.89
C PHE A 411 -5.69 3.92 15.39
N GLY A 412 -4.86 3.22 16.17
CA GLY A 412 -4.65 3.53 17.57
C GLY A 412 -4.06 4.93 17.75
N GLY A 413 -3.09 5.29 16.89
CA GLY A 413 -2.51 6.62 16.89
C GLY A 413 -3.51 7.72 16.54
N MET A 414 -4.37 7.51 15.53
CA MET A 414 -5.41 8.47 15.13
C MET A 414 -6.40 8.81 16.26
N VAL A 415 -6.57 7.92 17.24
CA VAL A 415 -7.46 8.11 18.39
C VAL A 415 -6.68 8.61 19.61
N LEU A 416 -5.58 7.93 19.94
CA LEU A 416 -4.87 8.16 21.20
C LEU A 416 -4.07 9.48 21.22
N PHE A 417 -3.48 9.91 20.09
CA PHE A 417 -2.75 11.17 20.06
C PHE A 417 -3.67 12.39 20.23
N PRO A 418 -4.77 12.57 19.47
CA PRO A 418 -5.69 13.67 19.71
C PRO A 418 -6.28 13.66 21.14
N LEU A 419 -6.60 12.48 21.68
CA LEU A 419 -7.09 12.35 23.04
C LEU A 419 -6.03 12.80 24.06
N ALA A 420 -4.77 12.41 23.90
CA ALA A 420 -3.68 12.84 24.75
C ALA A 420 -3.49 14.36 24.69
N TRP A 421 -3.47 14.95 23.48
CA TRP A 421 -3.35 16.40 23.32
C TRP A 421 -4.52 17.16 23.96
N MET A 422 -5.75 16.62 23.90
CA MET A 422 -6.90 17.21 24.60
C MET A 422 -6.75 17.13 26.11
N LEU A 423 -6.27 16.00 26.65
CA LEU A 423 -6.01 15.86 28.08
C LEU A 423 -4.89 16.79 28.57
N GLU A 424 -3.81 16.89 27.79
CA GLU A 424 -2.70 17.81 28.08
C GLU A 424 -3.14 19.27 28.02
N ALA A 425 -3.98 19.64 27.05
CA ALA A 425 -4.56 20.97 26.94
C ALA A 425 -5.49 21.30 28.14
N ALA A 426 -6.30 20.33 28.55
CA ALA A 426 -7.14 20.47 29.74
C ALA A 426 -6.29 20.63 31.01
N LEU A 427 -5.22 19.87 31.17
CA LEU A 427 -4.27 19.99 32.26
C LEU A 427 -3.57 21.35 32.25
N ALA A 428 -3.10 21.80 31.07
CA ALA A 428 -2.46 23.12 30.94
C ALA A 428 -3.43 24.26 31.29
N ALA A 429 -4.69 24.17 30.88
CA ALA A 429 -5.72 25.13 31.25
C ALA A 429 -6.03 25.11 32.75
N TRP A 430 -6.01 23.94 33.38
CA TRP A 430 -6.24 23.80 34.83
C TRP A 430 -5.09 24.38 35.66
N LEU A 431 -3.85 24.18 35.20
CA LEU A 431 -2.64 24.71 35.87
C LEU A 431 -2.43 26.22 35.62
N ALA A 432 -3.05 26.80 34.60
CA ALA A 432 -2.94 28.21 34.27
C ALA A 432 -3.66 29.10 35.27
N PRO A 433 -3.24 30.38 35.44
CA PRO A 433 -3.92 31.36 36.30
C PRO A 433 -5.45 31.38 36.02
N PRO A 434 -6.28 31.72 37.04
CA PRO A 434 -7.74 31.51 36.99
C PRO A 434 -8.50 32.41 36.01
N HIS A 435 -7.81 33.28 35.27
CA HIS A 435 -8.43 34.10 34.23
C HIS A 435 -8.79 33.27 33.02
N LEU A 436 -10.04 33.40 32.50
CA LEU A 436 -10.54 32.62 31.36
C LEU A 436 -9.62 32.72 30.13
N GLN A 437 -9.14 33.93 29.81
CA GLN A 437 -8.25 34.17 28.69
C GLN A 437 -6.95 33.36 28.77
N THR A 438 -6.28 33.35 29.95
CA THR A 438 -5.03 32.60 30.14
C THR A 438 -5.24 31.09 30.03
N ARG A 439 -6.35 30.57 30.55
CA ARG A 439 -6.73 29.15 30.42
C ARG A 439 -6.99 28.73 28.99
N VAL A 440 -7.75 29.55 28.25
CA VAL A 440 -8.04 29.31 26.83
C VAL A 440 -6.76 29.36 25.99
N VAL A 441 -5.90 30.37 26.22
CA VAL A 441 -4.62 30.49 25.52
C VAL A 441 -3.71 29.30 25.84
N ALA A 442 -3.59 28.87 27.09
CA ALA A 442 -2.80 27.70 27.48
C ALA A 442 -3.29 26.42 26.79
N ALA A 443 -4.61 26.20 26.75
CA ALA A 443 -5.19 25.05 26.06
C ALA A 443 -4.90 25.07 24.54
N LEU A 444 -5.13 26.20 23.88
CA LEU A 444 -4.90 26.35 22.43
C LEU A 444 -3.43 26.19 22.09
N LEU A 445 -2.52 26.79 22.85
CA LEU A 445 -1.08 26.62 22.67
C LEU A 445 -0.68 25.14 22.80
N THR A 446 -1.20 24.41 23.77
CA THR A 446 -0.91 22.99 23.96
C THR A 446 -1.44 22.14 22.81
N LEU A 447 -2.68 22.40 22.34
CA LEU A 447 -3.27 21.71 21.20
C LEU A 447 -2.50 21.91 19.89
N VAL A 448 -1.84 23.06 19.73
CA VAL A 448 -0.96 23.33 18.57
C VAL A 448 0.43 22.77 18.81
N ALA A 449 0.98 22.95 20.03
CA ALA A 449 2.33 22.51 20.35
C ALA A 449 2.49 20.98 20.30
N GLY A 450 1.50 20.21 20.75
CA GLY A 450 1.53 18.74 20.73
C GLY A 450 1.86 18.16 19.35
N PRO A 451 1.02 18.37 18.33
CA PRO A 451 1.30 17.88 16.97
C PRO A 451 2.52 18.55 16.32
N ALA A 452 2.73 19.86 16.50
CA ALA A 452 3.84 20.58 15.87
C ALA A 452 5.20 20.10 16.38
N THR A 453 5.37 20.01 17.71
CA THR A 453 6.61 19.51 18.31
C THR A 453 6.78 18.01 18.12
N GLY A 454 5.70 17.24 18.08
CA GLY A 454 5.71 15.83 17.71
C GLY A 454 6.26 15.62 16.31
N TRP A 455 5.86 16.44 15.34
CA TRP A 455 6.43 16.43 13.98
C TRP A 455 7.93 16.71 13.96
N VAL A 456 8.39 17.71 14.75
CA VAL A 456 9.82 18.01 14.89
C VAL A 456 10.57 16.84 15.54
N ALA A 457 10.00 16.22 16.58
CA ALA A 457 10.57 15.06 17.25
C ALA A 457 10.77 13.87 16.32
N LEU A 458 9.81 13.59 15.43
CA LEU A 458 9.94 12.53 14.41
C LEU A 458 11.11 12.79 13.44
N HIS A 459 11.21 14.01 12.93
CA HIS A 459 12.30 14.37 12.01
C HIS A 459 13.68 14.39 12.71
N PHE A 460 13.70 14.77 13.99
CA PHE A 460 14.90 14.69 14.81
C PHE A 460 15.35 13.23 14.99
N ASP A 461 14.43 12.33 15.31
CA ASP A 461 14.73 10.91 15.51
C ASP A 461 15.22 10.23 14.23
N ASP A 462 14.61 10.51 13.08
CA ASP A 462 15.04 10.03 11.76
C ASP A 462 16.51 10.42 11.48
N ARG A 463 16.86 11.69 11.71
CA ARG A 463 18.23 12.20 11.48
C ARG A 463 19.23 11.67 12.48
N ARG A 464 18.87 11.64 13.76
CA ARG A 464 19.69 11.07 14.83
C ARG A 464 19.98 9.59 14.56
N GLY A 465 18.95 8.82 14.19
CA GLY A 465 19.07 7.40 13.87
C GLY A 465 19.99 7.16 12.66
N LYS A 466 19.88 7.98 11.61
CA LYS A 466 20.79 7.90 10.45
C LYS A 466 22.23 8.22 10.85
N LEU A 467 22.46 9.32 11.55
CA LEU A 467 23.79 9.72 12.02
C LEU A 467 24.44 8.63 12.89
N TRP A 468 23.67 8.07 13.82
CA TRP A 468 24.15 7.00 14.70
C TRP A 468 24.56 5.72 13.95
N ARG A 469 23.74 5.28 12.99
CA ARG A 469 24.07 4.10 12.16
C ARG A 469 25.34 4.32 11.36
N GLU A 470 25.51 5.47 10.72
CA GLU A 470 26.70 5.80 9.94
C GLU A 470 27.94 5.96 10.82
N ALA A 471 27.83 6.63 11.95
CA ALA A 471 28.93 6.80 12.91
C ALA A 471 29.38 5.45 13.46
N ARG A 472 28.44 4.56 13.85
CA ARG A 472 28.75 3.20 14.32
C ARG A 472 29.47 2.39 13.26
N ALA A 473 28.98 2.40 12.02
CA ALA A 473 29.60 1.69 10.91
C ALA A 473 31.03 2.21 10.64
N TYR A 474 31.22 3.52 10.58
CA TYR A 474 32.52 4.16 10.41
C TYR A 474 33.50 3.77 11.52
N LEU A 475 33.11 3.89 12.78
CA LEU A 475 33.93 3.54 13.93
C LEU A 475 34.32 2.04 13.94
N LEU A 476 33.37 1.14 13.64
CA LEU A 476 33.60 -0.29 13.59
C LEU A 476 34.61 -0.64 12.48
N LEU A 477 34.39 -0.11 11.27
CA LEU A 477 35.27 -0.39 10.13
C LEU A 477 36.66 0.22 10.29
N ARG A 478 36.79 1.35 11.01
CA ARG A 478 38.08 1.99 11.29
C ARG A 478 38.83 1.32 12.44
N SER A 479 38.15 0.94 13.51
CA SER A 479 38.78 0.33 14.69
C SER A 479 39.18 -1.13 14.46
N ARG A 480 38.42 -1.88 13.64
CA ARG A 480 38.65 -3.31 13.40
C ARG A 480 39.08 -3.56 11.95
N ARG A 481 40.31 -3.15 11.63
CA ARG A 481 40.87 -3.22 10.26
C ARG A 481 40.83 -4.60 9.62
N ALA A 482 41.09 -5.66 10.40
CA ALA A 482 41.02 -7.04 9.92
C ALA A 482 39.62 -7.45 9.49
N ILE A 483 38.60 -7.10 10.28
CA ILE A 483 37.21 -7.36 9.94
C ILE A 483 36.79 -6.55 8.70
N ALA A 484 37.24 -5.31 8.62
CA ALA A 484 36.95 -4.46 7.44
C ALA A 484 37.60 -4.99 6.16
N ALA A 485 38.80 -5.51 6.24
CA ALA A 485 39.50 -6.16 5.12
C ALA A 485 38.78 -7.45 4.68
N GLU A 486 38.39 -8.29 5.62
CA GLU A 486 37.66 -9.54 5.35
C GLU A 486 36.29 -9.24 4.72
N LEU A 487 35.54 -8.23 5.23
CA LEU A 487 34.26 -7.81 4.65
C LEU A 487 34.44 -7.35 3.20
N ARG A 488 35.45 -6.51 2.91
CA ARG A 488 35.71 -6.04 1.55
C ARG A 488 36.12 -7.17 0.62
N ALA A 489 36.98 -8.11 1.08
CA ALA A 489 37.39 -9.26 0.29
C ALA A 489 36.17 -10.16 -0.06
N ARG A 490 35.27 -10.42 0.89
CA ARG A 490 34.05 -11.20 0.63
C ARG A 490 33.08 -10.44 -0.27
N ARG A 491 32.94 -9.12 -0.08
CA ARG A 491 32.15 -8.28 -0.97
C ARG A 491 32.65 -8.37 -2.41
N GLU A 492 33.94 -8.19 -2.63
CA GLU A 492 34.57 -8.26 -3.95
C GLU A 492 34.43 -9.66 -4.58
N ALA A 493 34.58 -10.72 -3.79
CA ALA A 493 34.36 -12.08 -4.27
C ALA A 493 32.90 -12.30 -4.70
N ALA A 494 31.94 -11.90 -3.88
CA ALA A 494 30.52 -11.99 -4.23
C ALA A 494 30.16 -11.12 -5.44
N ALA A 495 30.70 -9.90 -5.53
CA ALA A 495 30.48 -9.00 -6.67
C ALA A 495 31.03 -9.58 -7.98
N ARG A 496 32.22 -10.23 -7.96
CA ARG A 496 32.76 -10.92 -9.15
C ARG A 496 31.87 -12.07 -9.61
N GLU A 497 31.34 -12.88 -8.69
CA GLU A 497 30.42 -13.95 -9.05
C GLU A 497 29.12 -13.42 -9.65
N VAL A 498 28.56 -12.33 -9.08
CA VAL A 498 27.37 -11.66 -9.64
C VAL A 498 27.66 -11.12 -11.03
N ALA A 499 28.79 -10.42 -11.25
CA ALA A 499 29.16 -9.89 -12.56
C ALA A 499 29.32 -10.99 -13.60
N ALA A 500 29.97 -12.11 -13.25
CA ALA A 500 30.12 -13.25 -14.13
C ALA A 500 28.79 -13.93 -14.49
N LEU A 501 27.79 -13.91 -13.58
CA LEU A 501 26.44 -14.38 -13.89
C LEU A 501 25.69 -13.41 -14.81
N VAL A 502 25.86 -12.12 -14.66
CA VAL A 502 25.25 -11.11 -15.53
C VAL A 502 25.81 -11.22 -16.94
N GLU A 503 27.14 -11.39 -17.11
CA GLU A 503 27.77 -11.65 -18.40
C GLU A 503 27.21 -12.94 -19.07
N LEU A 504 27.09 -14.02 -18.29
CA LEU A 504 26.50 -15.28 -18.76
C LEU A 504 25.03 -15.12 -19.19
N TYR A 505 24.27 -14.26 -18.53
CA TYR A 505 22.87 -13.99 -18.88
C TYR A 505 22.74 -13.18 -20.18
N GLN A 506 23.70 -12.28 -20.45
CA GLN A 506 23.73 -11.42 -21.64
C GLN A 506 24.27 -12.14 -22.88
N SER A 507 25.01 -13.23 -22.72
CA SER A 507 25.50 -14.11 -23.79
C SER A 507 24.46 -15.16 -24.23
#